data_19ed25711692905a1616c01ad5b3a181
#
_entry.id   19ed25711692905a1616c01ad5b3a181
#
_cell.length_a   1.000
_cell.length_b   1.000
_cell.length_c   1.000
_cell.angle_alpha   90.00
_cell.angle_beta   90.00
_cell.angle_gamma   90.00
#
_symmetry.space_group_name_H-M   'P 1'
#
loop_
_entity.id
_entity.type
_entity.pdbx_description
1 polymer ?
#
loop_
_entity_poly.entity_id
_entity_poly.type
_entity_poly.pdbx_seq_one_letter_code
_entity_poly.pdbx_strand_id
1 'polypeptide(L)'
;MTHIISLANGKGGVAKTTTCIALGSSLAEMGYRILLVDLDPSGNLSAGFGTLPEQPLDFSQDLFIPERAHPIRPVKTGYQNLDIIPSKGEIAYQDGNISSSNNASMDLQRALEALSPNPYDLIILDCPASLGSLTISALSASDWLIIPTQPEYFSTMALPTMFSMVNKIRQGKNPNLKYRILVTMLDLRLKEHRDIMGQLQMWLRESLYKTRVQIDTHFKESQSQGIPINYAMPVSRGTLQYKDLAFEIVQTLNLYPIQRDSSNKVESHSITSAQSVPGTRDSIQHLQQADNAGYCPHLGLGDDPQTIHAYPSAWNKCHRASPTVSPNYNHQQIYCISKDYRACPMLRKSSKASLPSDLRAPLDRSELLQYFKNWIRAKIS
;
A
#
# COMPACT_ATOMS: atom_id res chain seq x y z
N MET A 1 9.17 16.00 6.80
CA MET A 1 10.26 15.15 6.28
C MET A 1 9.63 14.18 5.30
N THR A 2 10.16 14.04 4.09
CA THR A 2 9.64 13.11 3.07
C THR A 2 10.13 11.71 3.39
N HIS A 3 9.25 10.73 3.36
CA HIS A 3 9.63 9.31 3.48
C HIS A 3 9.77 8.66 2.12
N ILE A 4 10.68 7.72 1.99
CA ILE A 4 10.90 6.96 0.76
C ILE A 4 10.62 5.48 1.03
N ILE A 5 9.70 4.89 0.26
CA ILE A 5 9.36 3.47 0.32
C ILE A 5 9.68 2.82 -1.02
N SER A 6 10.45 1.73 -1.00
CA SER A 6 10.61 0.86 -2.17
C SER A 6 9.67 -0.34 -2.11
N LEU A 7 9.14 -0.74 -3.26
CA LEU A 7 8.48 -2.03 -3.45
C LEU A 7 9.38 -2.94 -4.25
N ALA A 8 9.93 -3.99 -3.64
CA ALA A 8 10.84 -4.91 -4.30
C ALA A 8 10.59 -6.36 -3.92
N ASN A 9 10.74 -7.25 -4.88
CA ASN A 9 10.82 -8.69 -4.72
C ASN A 9 11.46 -9.29 -5.99
N GLY A 10 12.39 -10.24 -5.82
CA GLY A 10 13.06 -10.92 -6.92
C GLY A 10 12.15 -11.83 -7.76
N LYS A 11 10.90 -12.07 -7.32
CA LYS A 11 9.89 -12.80 -8.11
C LYS A 11 9.01 -11.82 -8.89
N GLY A 12 8.81 -12.10 -10.18
CA GLY A 12 7.81 -11.43 -11.01
C GLY A 12 6.37 -11.82 -10.61
N GLY A 13 5.40 -10.95 -10.90
CA GLY A 13 3.98 -11.26 -10.72
C GLY A 13 3.45 -11.23 -9.28
N VAL A 14 4.22 -10.74 -8.31
CA VAL A 14 3.79 -10.64 -6.89
C VAL A 14 3.04 -9.35 -6.55
N ALA A 15 2.53 -8.65 -7.55
CA ALA A 15 1.78 -7.40 -7.43
C ALA A 15 2.59 -6.18 -6.93
N LYS A 16 3.90 -6.04 -7.26
CA LYS A 16 4.68 -4.83 -6.94
C LYS A 16 4.03 -3.57 -7.49
N THR A 17 3.96 -3.46 -8.81
CA THR A 17 3.37 -2.32 -9.53
C THR A 17 1.92 -2.06 -9.13
N THR A 18 1.11 -3.12 -9.03
CA THR A 18 -0.28 -3.01 -8.57
C THR A 18 -0.36 -2.39 -7.17
N THR A 19 0.57 -2.77 -6.30
CA THR A 19 0.65 -2.21 -4.94
C THR A 19 1.11 -0.76 -4.98
N CYS A 20 2.08 -0.38 -5.83
CA CYS A 20 2.48 1.01 -6.00
C CYS A 20 1.30 1.90 -6.39
N ILE A 21 0.53 1.49 -7.40
CA ILE A 21 -0.62 2.25 -7.90
C ILE A 21 -1.70 2.35 -6.82
N ALA A 22 -2.14 1.21 -6.28
CA ALA A 22 -3.27 1.17 -5.36
C ALA A 22 -2.96 1.79 -3.98
N LEU A 23 -1.74 1.60 -3.48
CA LEU A 23 -1.29 2.23 -2.24
C LEU A 23 -1.09 3.74 -2.42
N GLY A 24 -0.39 4.14 -3.49
CA GLY A 24 -0.14 5.56 -3.78
C GLY A 24 -1.43 6.34 -3.96
N SER A 25 -2.39 5.79 -4.72
CA SER A 25 -3.69 6.43 -4.89
C SER A 25 -4.53 6.42 -3.59
N SER A 26 -4.45 5.37 -2.75
CA SER A 26 -5.12 5.37 -1.44
C SER A 26 -4.58 6.45 -0.51
N LEU A 27 -3.26 6.63 -0.46
CA LEU A 27 -2.62 7.68 0.35
C LEU A 27 -2.94 9.08 -0.20
N ALA A 28 -2.97 9.24 -1.52
CA ALA A 28 -3.34 10.50 -2.16
C ALA A 28 -4.80 10.90 -1.84
N GLU A 29 -5.75 9.94 -1.86
CA GLU A 29 -7.12 10.15 -1.40
C GLU A 29 -7.21 10.54 0.08
N MET A 30 -6.29 10.09 0.93
CA MET A 30 -6.17 10.48 2.32
C MET A 30 -5.55 11.88 2.51
N GLY A 31 -5.20 12.58 1.41
CA GLY A 31 -4.68 13.95 1.42
C GLY A 31 -3.15 14.06 1.45
N TYR A 32 -2.42 12.95 1.46
CA TYR A 32 -0.95 12.97 1.38
C TYR A 32 -0.49 13.23 -0.05
N ARG A 33 0.58 14.00 -0.21
CA ARG A 33 1.20 14.23 -1.52
C ARG A 33 2.18 13.11 -1.82
N ILE A 34 1.88 12.37 -2.85
CA ILE A 34 2.57 11.15 -3.24
C ILE A 34 3.28 11.35 -4.57
N LEU A 35 4.54 10.94 -4.61
CA LEU A 35 5.28 10.76 -5.84
C LEU A 35 5.51 9.27 -6.08
N LEU A 36 5.10 8.79 -7.22
CA LEU A 36 5.44 7.46 -7.71
C LEU A 36 6.63 7.54 -8.66
N VAL A 37 7.57 6.60 -8.55
CA VAL A 37 8.73 6.52 -9.44
C VAL A 37 8.80 5.13 -10.05
N ASP A 38 8.70 5.06 -11.36
CA ASP A 38 8.75 3.80 -12.12
C ASP A 38 10.21 3.44 -12.45
N LEU A 39 10.83 2.62 -11.61
CA LEU A 39 12.18 2.11 -11.83
C LEU A 39 12.20 0.79 -12.61
N ASP A 40 11.03 0.20 -12.93
CA ASP A 40 10.97 -1.00 -13.74
C ASP A 40 11.08 -0.64 -15.23
N PRO A 41 12.09 -1.17 -15.95
CA PRO A 41 12.23 -0.94 -17.38
C PRO A 41 11.00 -1.32 -18.22
N SER A 42 10.14 -2.21 -17.70
CA SER A 42 8.89 -2.58 -18.40
C SER A 42 7.85 -1.45 -18.45
N GLY A 43 8.00 -0.39 -17.61
CA GLY A 43 7.12 0.77 -17.62
C GLY A 43 5.67 0.50 -17.19
N ASN A 44 5.44 -0.57 -16.43
CA ASN A 44 4.08 -1.00 -16.08
C ASN A 44 3.40 -0.05 -15.10
N LEU A 45 4.15 0.62 -14.22
CA LEU A 45 3.59 1.65 -13.34
C LEU A 45 3.09 2.84 -14.16
N SER A 46 3.91 3.28 -15.11
CA SER A 46 3.58 4.38 -16.03
C SER A 46 2.34 4.05 -16.87
N ALA A 47 2.29 2.84 -17.44
CA ALA A 47 1.16 2.35 -18.22
C ALA A 47 -0.13 2.23 -17.40
N GLY A 48 -0.01 1.97 -16.11
CA GLY A 48 -1.15 1.83 -15.18
C GLY A 48 -1.97 3.11 -14.97
N PHE A 49 -1.46 4.26 -15.44
CA PHE A 49 -2.18 5.55 -15.43
C PHE A 49 -2.74 5.92 -16.82
N GLY A 50 -2.62 5.03 -17.82
CA GLY A 50 -3.09 5.30 -19.17
C GLY A 50 -2.34 6.47 -19.83
N THR A 51 -3.08 7.39 -20.43
CA THR A 51 -2.49 8.60 -21.02
C THR A 51 -2.31 9.66 -19.96
N LEU A 52 -1.06 10.05 -19.72
CA LEU A 52 -0.77 11.16 -18.79
C LEU A 52 -1.25 12.49 -19.40
N PRO A 53 -1.75 13.44 -18.57
CA PRO A 53 -2.23 14.74 -19.04
C PRO A 53 -1.16 15.56 -19.76
N GLU A 54 0.10 15.40 -19.39
CA GLU A 54 1.25 16.11 -19.96
C GLU A 54 2.29 15.12 -20.47
N GLN A 55 3.00 15.48 -21.54
CA GLN A 55 4.12 14.69 -22.01
C GLN A 55 5.29 14.76 -21.03
N PRO A 56 5.86 13.64 -20.60
CA PRO A 56 7.03 13.63 -19.74
C PRO A 56 8.24 14.27 -20.41
N LEU A 57 8.92 15.17 -19.71
CA LEU A 57 10.20 15.75 -20.13
C LEU A 57 11.37 15.02 -19.49
N ASP A 58 11.16 14.45 -18.33
CA ASP A 58 12.13 13.71 -17.55
C ASP A 58 11.57 12.32 -17.21
N PHE A 59 12.47 11.33 -17.12
CA PHE A 59 12.15 9.93 -16.86
C PHE A 59 12.96 9.40 -15.67
N SER A 60 12.61 8.24 -15.15
CA SER A 60 13.28 7.64 -14.01
C SER A 60 14.76 7.29 -14.26
N GLN A 61 15.14 7.04 -15.52
CA GLN A 61 16.54 6.87 -15.93
C GLN A 61 17.37 8.12 -15.66
N ASP A 62 16.74 9.27 -15.79
CA ASP A 62 17.40 10.58 -15.60
C ASP A 62 17.79 10.83 -14.14
N LEU A 63 17.18 10.12 -13.17
CA LEU A 63 17.56 10.16 -11.75
C LEU A 63 18.98 9.65 -11.47
N PHE A 64 19.57 8.92 -12.41
CA PHE A 64 20.92 8.33 -12.28
C PHE A 64 21.98 9.13 -13.01
N ILE A 65 21.63 10.30 -13.58
CA ILE A 65 22.59 11.18 -14.26
C ILE A 65 23.15 12.17 -13.22
N PRO A 66 24.48 12.10 -12.91
CA PRO A 66 25.12 13.06 -12.04
C PRO A 66 25.10 14.47 -12.66
N GLU A 67 25.07 15.49 -11.83
CA GLU A 67 25.25 16.91 -12.24
C GLU A 67 24.33 17.36 -13.38
N ARG A 68 23.04 17.08 -13.24
CA ARG A 68 22.04 17.57 -14.21
C ARG A 68 21.96 19.08 -14.23
N ALA A 69 21.70 19.62 -15.41
CA ALA A 69 21.52 21.06 -15.61
C ALA A 69 20.24 21.62 -14.94
N HIS A 70 19.26 20.77 -14.70
CA HIS A 70 17.98 21.13 -14.05
C HIS A 70 17.43 19.96 -13.21
N PRO A 71 16.64 20.26 -12.15
CA PRO A 71 15.94 19.24 -11.36
C PRO A 71 14.99 18.41 -12.20
N ILE A 72 14.76 17.16 -11.79
CA ILE A 72 13.74 16.28 -12.36
C ILE A 72 12.35 16.89 -12.14
N ARG A 73 11.51 16.84 -13.16
CA ARG A 73 10.14 17.34 -13.16
C ARG A 73 9.16 16.17 -13.19
N PRO A 74 8.52 15.85 -12.04
CA PRO A 74 7.45 14.87 -12.00
C PRO A 74 6.26 15.33 -12.85
N VAL A 75 5.53 14.36 -13.42
CA VAL A 75 4.35 14.60 -14.23
C VAL A 75 3.09 14.38 -13.39
N LYS A 76 2.08 15.22 -13.60
CA LYS A 76 0.76 15.03 -12.98
C LYS A 76 0.09 13.78 -13.54
N THR A 77 -0.48 12.95 -12.67
CA THR A 77 -1.25 11.77 -13.12
C THR A 77 -2.69 12.14 -13.52
N GLY A 78 -3.13 13.36 -13.23
CA GLY A 78 -4.54 13.77 -13.33
C GLY A 78 -5.34 13.49 -12.05
N TYR A 79 -4.80 12.77 -11.10
CA TYR A 79 -5.40 12.53 -9.78
C TYR A 79 -4.79 13.47 -8.74
N GLN A 80 -5.64 14.01 -7.87
CA GLN A 80 -5.20 14.97 -6.86
C GLN A 80 -4.13 14.36 -5.94
N ASN A 81 -3.10 15.14 -5.61
CA ASN A 81 -2.00 14.74 -4.73
C ASN A 81 -1.15 13.56 -5.20
N LEU A 82 -1.23 13.17 -6.46
CA LEU A 82 -0.53 12.01 -7.01
C LEU A 82 0.22 12.41 -8.29
N ASP A 83 1.54 12.39 -8.21
CA ASP A 83 2.44 12.67 -9.32
C ASP A 83 3.29 11.43 -9.64
N ILE A 84 3.89 11.39 -10.83
CA ILE A 84 4.72 10.28 -11.29
C ILE A 84 5.99 10.76 -11.99
N ILE A 85 7.09 10.04 -11.78
CA ILE A 85 8.25 10.03 -12.68
C ILE A 85 8.19 8.73 -13.46
N PRO A 86 7.83 8.76 -14.76
CA PRO A 86 7.62 7.57 -15.56
C PRO A 86 8.93 6.93 -16.01
N SER A 87 8.87 5.65 -16.42
CA SER A 87 9.96 4.95 -17.10
C SER A 87 9.91 5.20 -18.60
N LYS A 88 11.07 5.35 -19.22
CA LYS A 88 11.20 5.49 -20.70
C LYS A 88 11.18 4.14 -21.42
N GLY A 89 11.23 3.03 -20.69
CA GLY A 89 11.27 1.67 -21.24
C GLY A 89 12.69 1.05 -21.26
N GLU A 90 12.77 -0.20 -21.69
CA GLU A 90 13.99 -1.03 -21.59
C GLU A 90 15.19 -0.46 -22.36
N ILE A 91 14.97 0.14 -23.51
CA ILE A 91 16.04 0.65 -24.40
C ILE A 91 16.91 1.68 -23.67
N ALA A 92 16.31 2.53 -22.84
CA ALA A 92 17.04 3.57 -22.15
C ALA A 92 17.94 3.06 -20.99
N TYR A 93 17.67 1.86 -20.47
CA TYR A 93 18.52 1.24 -19.46
C TYR A 93 19.69 0.43 -20.05
N GLN A 94 19.64 0.11 -21.36
CA GLN A 94 20.71 -0.63 -22.06
C GLN A 94 21.89 0.26 -22.45
N ASP A 95 21.72 1.58 -22.50
CA ASP A 95 22.76 2.54 -22.90
C ASP A 95 23.90 2.73 -21.87
N GLY A 96 24.09 1.78 -20.97
CA GLY A 96 25.35 1.52 -20.27
C GLY A 96 25.66 2.40 -19.05
N ASN A 97 24.92 3.47 -18.78
CA ASN A 97 25.30 4.43 -17.74
C ASN A 97 24.92 4.03 -16.31
N ILE A 98 23.88 3.20 -16.13
CA ILE A 98 23.43 2.81 -14.77
C ILE A 98 24.18 1.58 -14.24
N SER A 99 24.57 0.66 -15.13
CA SER A 99 25.23 -0.60 -14.74
C SER A 99 26.69 -0.42 -14.34
N SER A 100 27.36 0.64 -14.83
CA SER A 100 28.78 0.89 -14.65
C SER A 100 29.13 1.92 -13.57
N SER A 101 28.15 2.68 -13.08
CA SER A 101 28.39 3.67 -12.03
C SER A 101 28.44 2.99 -10.65
N ASN A 102 29.64 2.97 -10.06
CA ASN A 102 29.81 2.59 -8.64
C ASN A 102 28.99 3.48 -7.69
N ASN A 103 28.44 4.57 -8.19
CA ASN A 103 27.73 5.61 -7.44
C ASN A 103 26.20 5.66 -7.68
N ALA A 104 25.63 4.77 -8.49
CA ALA A 104 24.20 4.80 -8.85
C ALA A 104 23.24 4.94 -7.65
N SER A 105 23.60 4.38 -6.50
CA SER A 105 22.83 4.51 -5.26
C SER A 105 22.87 5.91 -4.68
N MET A 106 24.01 6.60 -4.78
CA MET A 106 24.17 7.98 -4.33
C MET A 106 23.51 8.95 -5.28
N ASP A 107 23.52 8.64 -6.58
CA ASP A 107 22.91 9.48 -7.60
C ASP A 107 21.40 9.50 -7.45
N LEU A 108 20.77 8.35 -7.26
CA LEU A 108 19.33 8.26 -6.99
C LEU A 108 18.95 9.03 -5.71
N GLN A 109 19.68 8.83 -4.62
CA GLN A 109 19.39 9.53 -3.37
C GLN A 109 19.48 11.05 -3.53
N ARG A 110 20.56 11.55 -4.14
CA ARG A 110 20.75 12.99 -4.42
C ARG A 110 19.66 13.54 -5.32
N ALA A 111 19.27 12.82 -6.36
CA ALA A 111 18.22 13.26 -7.27
C ALA A 111 16.87 13.37 -6.56
N LEU A 112 16.53 12.43 -5.66
CA LEU A 112 15.30 12.48 -4.86
C LEU A 112 15.35 13.60 -3.80
N GLU A 113 16.51 13.86 -3.20
CA GLU A 113 16.73 15.00 -2.30
C GLU A 113 16.67 16.34 -3.02
N ALA A 114 17.15 16.41 -4.28
CA ALA A 114 17.11 17.60 -5.12
C ALA A 114 15.70 17.99 -5.58
N LEU A 115 14.69 17.13 -5.40
CA LEU A 115 13.27 17.52 -5.53
C LEU A 115 12.85 18.54 -4.43
N SER A 116 13.80 19.03 -3.64
CA SER A 116 13.58 19.98 -2.55
C SER A 116 13.48 21.45 -3.06
N PRO A 117 12.58 22.30 -2.49
CA PRO A 117 11.76 21.92 -1.35
C PRO A 117 10.78 20.80 -1.73
N ASN A 118 11.10 19.59 -1.29
CA ASN A 118 10.35 18.41 -1.68
C ASN A 118 8.89 18.58 -1.27
N PRO A 119 7.97 18.68 -2.23
CA PRO A 119 6.57 18.91 -1.92
C PRO A 119 5.85 17.63 -1.47
N TYR A 120 6.51 16.45 -1.47
CA TYR A 120 5.88 15.17 -1.23
C TYR A 120 6.01 14.74 0.23
N ASP A 121 4.95 14.13 0.75
CA ASP A 121 4.94 13.49 2.06
C ASP A 121 5.58 12.09 1.96
N LEU A 122 5.37 11.41 0.81
CA LEU A 122 5.90 10.09 0.54
C LEU A 122 6.31 9.92 -0.93
N ILE A 123 7.44 9.27 -1.15
CA ILE A 123 7.90 8.80 -2.45
C ILE A 123 7.83 7.27 -2.46
N ILE A 124 7.21 6.69 -3.48
CA ILE A 124 7.09 5.24 -3.65
C ILE A 124 7.85 4.82 -4.91
N LEU A 125 8.84 3.94 -4.73
CA LEU A 125 9.69 3.44 -5.81
C LEU A 125 9.20 2.04 -6.23
N ASP A 126 8.74 1.90 -7.48
CA ASP A 126 8.42 0.59 -8.09
C ASP A 126 9.68 -0.03 -8.67
N CYS A 127 10.17 -1.10 -8.05
CA CYS A 127 11.40 -1.76 -8.44
C CYS A 127 11.14 -2.90 -9.44
N PRO A 128 12.10 -3.17 -10.37
CA PRO A 128 12.03 -4.32 -11.25
C PRO A 128 12.00 -5.66 -10.49
N ALA A 129 11.64 -6.74 -11.19
CA ALA A 129 11.69 -8.09 -10.63
C ALA A 129 13.11 -8.65 -10.49
N SER A 130 14.12 -7.91 -10.89
CA SER A 130 15.54 -8.27 -10.73
C SER A 130 16.12 -7.67 -9.44
N LEU A 131 17.07 -8.36 -8.84
CA LEU A 131 17.81 -7.88 -7.68
C LEU A 131 19.13 -7.21 -8.12
N GLY A 132 19.07 -6.44 -9.22
CA GLY A 132 20.20 -5.75 -9.84
C GLY A 132 20.48 -4.35 -9.26
N SER A 133 21.26 -3.56 -10.02
CA SER A 133 21.71 -2.22 -9.62
C SER A 133 20.57 -1.26 -9.30
N LEU A 134 19.49 -1.27 -10.08
CA LEU A 134 18.31 -0.42 -9.84
C LEU A 134 17.67 -0.72 -8.49
N THR A 135 17.43 -2.00 -8.19
CA THR A 135 16.86 -2.41 -6.89
C THR A 135 17.81 -2.06 -5.75
N ILE A 136 19.12 -2.30 -5.91
CA ILE A 136 20.13 -1.92 -4.90
C ILE A 136 20.11 -0.41 -4.64
N SER A 137 20.01 0.41 -5.69
CA SER A 137 19.96 1.87 -5.57
C SER A 137 18.69 2.32 -4.87
N ALA A 138 17.53 1.75 -5.24
CA ALA A 138 16.26 2.03 -4.59
C ALA A 138 16.28 1.70 -3.09
N LEU A 139 16.76 0.51 -2.71
CA LEU A 139 16.88 0.11 -1.30
C LEU A 139 17.86 0.98 -0.52
N SER A 140 18.92 1.45 -1.19
CA SER A 140 19.92 2.32 -0.55
C SER A 140 19.36 3.71 -0.24
N ALA A 141 18.42 4.20 -1.04
CA ALA A 141 17.78 5.49 -0.89
C ALA A 141 16.49 5.46 -0.02
N SER A 142 16.02 4.28 0.41
CA SER A 142 14.72 4.13 1.04
C SER A 142 14.80 4.06 2.57
N ASP A 143 13.78 4.61 3.25
CA ASP A 143 13.54 4.39 4.69
C ASP A 143 12.94 2.99 4.93
N TRP A 144 12.04 2.58 4.02
CA TRP A 144 11.31 1.34 4.13
C TRP A 144 11.28 0.55 2.83
N LEU A 145 11.32 -0.76 2.97
CA LEU A 145 11.05 -1.72 1.92
C LEU A 145 9.74 -2.46 2.21
N ILE A 146 8.82 -2.44 1.27
CA ILE A 146 7.68 -3.36 1.24
C ILE A 146 8.05 -4.52 0.32
N ILE A 147 7.88 -5.75 0.82
CA ILE A 147 8.11 -6.98 0.06
C ILE A 147 6.76 -7.64 -0.24
N PRO A 148 6.11 -7.34 -1.39
CA PRO A 148 4.89 -8.03 -1.78
C PRO A 148 5.19 -9.50 -2.04
N THR A 149 4.41 -10.40 -1.44
CA THR A 149 4.68 -11.85 -1.47
C THR A 149 3.37 -12.61 -1.57
N GLN A 150 3.26 -13.48 -2.57
CA GLN A 150 2.13 -14.41 -2.67
C GLN A 150 2.33 -15.56 -1.67
N PRO A 151 1.27 -16.08 -1.05
CA PRO A 151 1.35 -17.23 -0.15
C PRO A 151 1.46 -18.55 -0.93
N GLU A 152 2.45 -18.66 -1.81
CA GLU A 152 2.81 -19.79 -2.63
C GLU A 152 4.24 -20.24 -2.35
N TYR A 153 4.51 -21.52 -2.54
CA TYR A 153 5.82 -22.12 -2.25
C TYR A 153 6.97 -21.37 -2.91
N PHE A 154 6.91 -21.15 -4.24
CA PHE A 154 7.98 -20.48 -4.96
C PHE A 154 8.13 -18.98 -4.61
N SER A 155 7.07 -18.34 -4.18
CA SER A 155 7.13 -16.94 -3.73
C SER A 155 7.84 -16.81 -2.40
N THR A 156 7.60 -17.75 -1.49
CA THR A 156 8.26 -17.75 -0.18
C THR A 156 9.72 -18.15 -0.28
N MET A 157 10.11 -18.96 -1.26
CA MET A 157 11.51 -19.31 -1.54
C MET A 157 12.36 -18.11 -2.02
N ALA A 158 11.76 -17.05 -2.51
CA ALA A 158 12.46 -15.81 -2.86
C ALA A 158 12.82 -14.94 -1.64
N LEU A 159 12.15 -15.11 -0.51
CA LEU A 159 12.34 -14.28 0.70
C LEU A 159 13.76 -14.37 1.28
N PRO A 160 14.43 -15.54 1.41
CA PRO A 160 15.80 -15.61 1.89
C PRO A 160 16.78 -14.77 1.08
N THR A 161 16.62 -14.74 -0.25
CA THR A 161 17.46 -13.91 -1.14
C THR A 161 17.21 -12.42 -0.89
N MET A 162 15.92 -12.03 -0.71
CA MET A 162 15.57 -10.65 -0.33
C MET A 162 16.17 -10.26 1.02
N PHE A 163 16.10 -11.11 2.03
CA PHE A 163 16.68 -10.83 3.35
C PHE A 163 18.19 -10.72 3.29
N SER A 164 18.85 -11.58 2.51
CA SER A 164 20.31 -11.49 2.27
C SER A 164 20.68 -10.14 1.64
N MET A 165 19.90 -9.67 0.65
CA MET A 165 20.10 -8.36 0.05
C MET A 165 19.88 -7.23 1.06
N VAL A 166 18.79 -7.24 1.80
CA VAL A 166 18.52 -6.24 2.85
C VAL A 166 19.68 -6.18 3.85
N ASN A 167 20.19 -7.33 4.29
CA ASN A 167 21.31 -7.38 5.21
C ASN A 167 22.59 -6.78 4.61
N LYS A 168 22.90 -7.06 3.33
CA LYS A 168 24.05 -6.44 2.64
C LYS A 168 23.91 -4.91 2.53
N ILE A 169 22.70 -4.43 2.22
CA ILE A 169 22.41 -2.99 2.16
C ILE A 169 22.59 -2.34 3.54
N ARG A 170 22.09 -2.97 4.61
CA ARG A 170 22.25 -2.49 5.98
C ARG A 170 23.69 -2.47 6.47
N GLN A 171 24.51 -3.43 6.06
CA GLN A 171 25.93 -3.48 6.42
C GLN A 171 26.78 -2.44 5.72
N GLY A 172 26.30 -1.83 4.64
CA GLY A 172 27.07 -0.90 3.82
C GLY A 172 26.37 0.42 3.57
N LYS A 173 25.39 0.41 2.66
CA LYS A 173 24.86 1.64 2.06
C LYS A 173 23.75 2.31 2.87
N ASN A 174 22.91 1.54 3.58
CA ASN A 174 21.75 2.06 4.32
C ASN A 174 21.51 1.25 5.61
N PRO A 175 22.20 1.58 6.71
CA PRO A 175 22.03 0.86 7.99
C PRO A 175 20.61 0.96 8.60
N ASN A 176 19.86 2.00 8.22
CA ASN A 176 18.54 2.29 8.79
C ASN A 176 17.38 1.71 7.98
N LEU A 177 17.63 1.02 6.87
CA LEU A 177 16.59 0.42 6.04
C LEU A 177 15.72 -0.52 6.86
N LYS A 178 14.43 -0.23 6.93
CA LYS A 178 13.42 -1.10 7.55
C LYS A 178 12.68 -1.87 6.46
N TYR A 179 12.08 -3.02 6.82
CA TYR A 179 11.24 -3.74 5.86
C TYR A 179 10.01 -4.35 6.50
N ARG A 180 8.97 -4.54 5.69
CA ARG A 180 7.80 -5.36 6.00
C ARG A 180 7.34 -6.14 4.78
N ILE A 181 6.73 -7.27 5.02
CA ILE A 181 6.18 -8.16 4.01
C ILE A 181 4.68 -7.90 3.91
N LEU A 182 4.21 -7.68 2.68
CA LEU A 182 2.80 -7.59 2.35
C LEU A 182 2.37 -8.89 1.68
N VAL A 183 1.44 -9.62 2.30
CA VAL A 183 0.83 -10.77 1.65
C VAL A 183 -0.16 -10.30 0.61
N THR A 184 0.07 -10.69 -0.65
CA THR A 184 -0.73 -10.32 -1.82
C THR A 184 -1.36 -11.56 -2.46
N MET A 185 -2.41 -11.35 -3.25
CA MET A 185 -3.10 -12.41 -4.00
C MET A 185 -3.53 -13.60 -3.11
N LEU A 186 -3.88 -13.33 -1.86
CA LEU A 186 -4.33 -14.35 -0.91
C LEU A 186 -5.69 -14.91 -1.33
N ASP A 187 -5.78 -16.23 -1.47
CA ASP A 187 -7.03 -16.96 -1.62
C ASP A 187 -7.18 -17.94 -0.45
N LEU A 188 -8.04 -17.60 0.49
CA LEU A 188 -8.28 -18.45 1.69
C LEU A 188 -8.99 -19.75 1.40
N ARG A 189 -9.53 -19.97 0.19
CA ARG A 189 -10.13 -21.23 -0.24
C ARG A 189 -9.03 -22.28 -0.48
N LEU A 190 -7.84 -21.85 -0.90
CA LEU A 190 -6.71 -22.73 -1.17
C LEU A 190 -6.04 -23.16 0.15
N LYS A 191 -5.88 -24.48 0.33
CA LYS A 191 -5.19 -25.03 1.50
C LYS A 191 -3.74 -24.56 1.59
N GLU A 192 -3.02 -24.57 0.45
CA GLU A 192 -1.63 -24.09 0.38
C GLU A 192 -1.49 -22.67 0.89
N HIS A 193 -2.36 -21.73 0.45
CA HIS A 193 -2.32 -20.34 0.91
C HIS A 193 -2.53 -20.21 2.41
N ARG A 194 -3.44 -21.00 2.99
CA ARG A 194 -3.66 -21.02 4.45
C ARG A 194 -2.44 -21.54 5.20
N ASP A 195 -1.85 -22.64 4.72
CA ASP A 195 -0.71 -23.30 5.35
C ASP A 195 0.53 -22.37 5.32
N ILE A 196 0.84 -21.81 4.16
CA ILE A 196 1.97 -20.86 4.00
C ILE A 196 1.73 -19.58 4.79
N MET A 197 0.50 -19.06 4.78
CA MET A 197 0.13 -17.88 5.58
C MET A 197 0.39 -18.11 7.07
N GLY A 198 0.05 -19.29 7.57
CA GLY A 198 0.37 -19.70 8.93
C GLY A 198 1.87 -19.71 9.21
N GLN A 199 2.68 -20.27 8.29
CA GLN A 199 4.15 -20.29 8.42
C GLN A 199 4.73 -18.88 8.45
N LEU A 200 4.31 -17.99 7.53
CA LEU A 200 4.74 -16.60 7.51
C LEU A 200 4.40 -15.89 8.83
N GLN A 201 3.21 -16.10 9.36
CA GLN A 201 2.79 -15.54 10.65
C GLN A 201 3.64 -16.04 11.81
N MET A 202 4.02 -17.31 11.80
CA MET A 202 4.83 -17.91 12.85
C MET A 202 6.27 -17.38 12.86
N TRP A 203 6.89 -17.26 11.68
CA TRP A 203 8.32 -16.95 11.57
C TRP A 203 8.64 -15.47 11.38
N LEU A 204 7.73 -14.71 10.74
CA LEU A 204 7.98 -13.34 10.28
C LEU A 204 6.96 -12.33 10.81
N ARG A 205 6.26 -12.68 11.87
CA ARG A 205 5.13 -11.95 12.41
C ARG A 205 5.34 -10.44 12.56
N GLU A 206 6.47 -10.04 13.13
CA GLU A 206 6.77 -8.62 13.36
C GLU A 206 7.10 -7.88 12.06
N SER A 207 7.52 -8.64 11.05
CA SER A 207 7.83 -8.14 9.72
C SER A 207 6.63 -8.20 8.76
N LEU A 208 5.48 -8.74 9.18
CA LEU A 208 4.28 -8.77 8.33
C LEU A 208 3.41 -7.55 8.58
N TYR A 209 2.86 -6.96 7.50
CA TYR A 209 1.71 -6.10 7.63
C TYR A 209 0.51 -6.89 8.17
N LYS A 210 -0.33 -6.24 8.97
CA LYS A 210 -1.61 -6.84 9.42
C LYS A 210 -2.57 -6.97 8.25
N THR A 211 -2.55 -5.99 7.36
CA THR A 211 -3.32 -5.98 6.12
C THR A 211 -2.81 -7.04 5.16
N ARG A 212 -3.71 -7.69 4.46
CA ARG A 212 -3.45 -8.69 3.42
C ARG A 212 -4.34 -8.39 2.22
N VAL A 213 -3.76 -8.47 1.02
CA VAL A 213 -4.49 -8.23 -0.21
C VAL A 213 -4.91 -9.58 -0.80
N GLN A 214 -6.20 -9.78 -0.93
CA GLN A 214 -6.77 -10.99 -1.54
C GLN A 214 -6.85 -10.84 -3.07
N ILE A 215 -7.05 -11.98 -3.76
CA ILE A 215 -7.33 -11.97 -5.20
C ILE A 215 -8.61 -11.18 -5.46
N ASP A 216 -8.49 -10.18 -6.36
CA ASP A 216 -9.63 -9.39 -6.84
C ASP A 216 -9.46 -9.15 -8.35
N THR A 217 -10.45 -9.54 -9.16
CA THR A 217 -10.42 -9.42 -10.62
C THR A 217 -10.46 -7.97 -11.09
N HIS A 218 -11.02 -7.07 -10.27
CA HIS A 218 -11.11 -5.64 -10.59
C HIS A 218 -9.73 -4.97 -10.77
N PHE A 219 -8.64 -5.54 -10.22
CA PHE A 219 -7.29 -5.04 -10.53
C PHE A 219 -6.95 -5.15 -12.02
N LYS A 220 -7.32 -6.26 -12.66
CA LYS A 220 -7.06 -6.43 -14.11
C LYS A 220 -7.93 -5.50 -14.94
N GLU A 221 -9.18 -5.34 -14.55
CA GLU A 221 -10.13 -4.42 -15.21
C GLU A 221 -9.65 -2.98 -15.12
N SER A 222 -9.27 -2.51 -13.93
CA SER A 222 -8.76 -1.16 -13.73
C SER A 222 -7.46 -0.90 -14.49
N GLN A 223 -6.53 -1.87 -14.49
CA GLN A 223 -5.28 -1.77 -15.24
C GLN A 223 -5.49 -1.68 -16.75
N SER A 224 -6.44 -2.46 -17.31
CA SER A 224 -6.76 -2.40 -18.74
C SER A 224 -7.35 -1.05 -19.16
N GLN A 225 -7.96 -0.33 -18.22
CA GLN A 225 -8.51 1.01 -18.44
C GLN A 225 -7.49 2.13 -18.18
N GLY A 226 -6.32 1.82 -17.62
CA GLY A 226 -5.35 2.84 -17.18
C GLY A 226 -5.88 3.72 -16.05
N ILE A 227 -6.78 3.18 -15.20
CA ILE A 227 -7.41 3.91 -14.09
C ILE A 227 -7.06 3.16 -12.80
N PRO A 228 -6.45 3.82 -11.79
CA PRO A 228 -6.19 3.18 -10.50
C PRO A 228 -7.48 2.60 -9.89
N ILE A 229 -7.38 1.41 -9.28
CA ILE A 229 -8.54 0.67 -8.76
C ILE A 229 -9.41 1.48 -7.80
N ASN A 230 -8.79 2.37 -7.02
CA ASN A 230 -9.48 3.24 -6.07
C ASN A 230 -10.52 4.13 -6.74
N TYR A 231 -10.24 4.57 -7.97
CA TYR A 231 -11.13 5.43 -8.76
C TYR A 231 -12.05 4.62 -9.67
N ALA A 232 -11.54 3.52 -10.25
CA ALA A 232 -12.36 2.64 -11.10
C ALA A 232 -13.40 1.86 -10.29
N MET A 233 -13.01 1.31 -9.14
CA MET A 233 -13.81 0.40 -8.30
C MET A 233 -13.69 0.74 -6.81
N PRO A 234 -14.24 1.90 -6.36
CA PRO A 234 -13.98 2.48 -5.03
C PRO A 234 -14.37 1.58 -3.85
N VAL A 235 -15.32 0.68 -4.06
CA VAL A 235 -15.86 -0.23 -3.04
C VAL A 235 -15.46 -1.69 -3.24
N SER A 236 -14.54 -1.96 -4.19
CA SER A 236 -14.04 -3.33 -4.37
C SER A 236 -13.25 -3.78 -3.14
N ARG A 237 -13.18 -5.10 -2.94
CA ARG A 237 -12.39 -5.67 -1.85
C ARG A 237 -10.92 -5.24 -1.92
N GLY A 238 -10.34 -5.23 -3.11
CA GLY A 238 -8.96 -4.81 -3.34
C GLY A 238 -8.73 -3.35 -2.93
N THR A 239 -9.62 -2.45 -3.34
CA THR A 239 -9.57 -1.03 -2.93
C THR A 239 -9.60 -0.88 -1.41
N LEU A 240 -10.54 -1.53 -0.74
CA LEU A 240 -10.69 -1.44 0.71
C LEU A 240 -9.44 -1.97 1.44
N GLN A 241 -8.86 -3.07 0.95
CA GLN A 241 -7.65 -3.63 1.54
C GLN A 241 -6.42 -2.73 1.35
N TYR A 242 -6.31 -2.02 0.22
CA TYR A 242 -5.23 -1.03 0.05
C TYR A 242 -5.47 0.25 0.86
N LYS A 243 -6.69 0.66 1.11
CA LYS A 243 -7.00 1.73 2.08
C LYS A 243 -6.60 1.33 3.51
N ASP A 244 -6.86 0.08 3.91
CA ASP A 244 -6.38 -0.47 5.19
C ASP A 244 -4.84 -0.48 5.27
N LEU A 245 -4.16 -0.87 4.19
CA LEU A 245 -2.70 -0.83 4.12
C LEU A 245 -2.17 0.59 4.22
N ALA A 246 -2.77 1.53 3.50
CA ALA A 246 -2.40 2.95 3.55
C ALA A 246 -2.49 3.49 4.99
N PHE A 247 -3.57 3.18 5.68
CA PHE A 247 -3.75 3.56 7.08
C PHE A 247 -2.67 2.92 8.00
N GLU A 248 -2.36 1.62 7.82
CA GLU A 248 -1.32 0.93 8.58
C GLU A 248 0.07 1.56 8.35
N ILE A 249 0.35 2.03 7.11
CA ILE A 249 1.60 2.72 6.76
C ILE A 249 1.64 4.10 7.41
N VAL A 250 0.58 4.87 7.34
CA VAL A 250 0.48 6.19 7.99
C VAL A 250 0.79 6.09 9.49
N GLN A 251 0.22 5.10 10.17
CA GLN A 251 0.52 4.85 11.58
C GLN A 251 1.97 4.41 11.80
N THR A 252 2.50 3.53 10.95
CA THR A 252 3.88 3.01 11.07
C THR A 252 4.92 4.11 10.91
N LEU A 253 4.66 5.07 10.02
CA LEU A 253 5.56 6.18 9.69
C LEU A 253 5.28 7.43 10.54
N ASN A 254 4.23 7.44 11.36
CA ASN A 254 3.74 8.62 12.06
C ASN A 254 3.55 9.81 11.10
N LEU A 255 2.95 9.56 9.94
CA LEU A 255 2.68 10.60 8.97
C LEU A 255 1.52 11.47 9.46
N TYR A 256 1.77 12.77 9.53
CA TYR A 256 0.73 13.77 9.75
C TYR A 256 0.59 14.59 8.47
N PRO A 257 -0.64 14.76 7.94
CA PRO A 257 -0.85 15.64 6.80
C PRO A 257 -0.31 17.02 7.17
N ILE A 258 0.54 17.58 6.33
CA ILE A 258 1.06 18.94 6.55
C ILE A 258 -0.13 19.89 6.44
N GLN A 259 -0.57 20.44 7.57
CA GLN A 259 -1.54 21.54 7.57
C GLN A 259 -0.91 22.72 6.83
N ARG A 260 -1.46 23.08 5.68
CA ARG A 260 -1.04 24.25 4.91
C ARG A 260 -2.02 25.36 5.12
N ASP A 261 -1.47 26.52 5.48
CA ASP A 261 -2.18 27.78 5.38
C ASP A 261 -2.67 27.97 3.94
N SER A 262 -3.98 28.10 3.81
CA SER A 262 -4.72 28.32 2.56
C SER A 262 -4.54 29.75 2.00
N SER A 263 -3.37 30.39 2.20
CA SER A 263 -3.13 31.80 1.86
C SER A 263 -2.50 32.07 0.50
N ASN A 264 -2.25 31.08 -0.34
CA ASN A 264 -1.87 31.31 -1.73
C ASN A 264 -3.01 30.92 -2.69
N LYS A 265 -3.90 31.89 -2.93
CA LYS A 265 -4.79 31.88 -4.09
C LYS A 265 -3.94 31.97 -5.36
N VAL A 266 -3.77 30.86 -6.06
CA VAL A 266 -3.37 30.88 -7.47
C VAL A 266 -4.62 31.15 -8.28
N GLU A 267 -4.59 32.24 -9.04
CA GLU A 267 -5.66 32.66 -9.95
C GLU A 267 -6.05 31.53 -10.90
N SER A 268 -7.33 31.17 -10.84
CA SER A 268 -7.93 30.20 -11.75
C SER A 268 -8.12 30.81 -13.12
N HIS A 269 -7.34 30.39 -14.11
CA HIS A 269 -7.71 30.57 -15.50
C HIS A 269 -8.80 29.54 -15.84
N SER A 270 -9.94 30.08 -16.21
CA SER A 270 -11.13 29.36 -16.65
C SER A 270 -10.84 28.52 -17.89
N ILE A 271 -10.88 27.19 -17.77
CA ILE A 271 -11.01 26.26 -18.86
C ILE A 271 -12.47 25.80 -18.92
N THR A 272 -13.15 26.24 -19.97
CA THR A 272 -14.52 25.88 -20.31
C THR A 272 -14.61 24.42 -20.71
N SER A 273 -15.65 23.75 -20.18
CA SER A 273 -16.33 22.56 -20.67
C SER A 273 -15.52 21.26 -20.83
N ALA A 274 -15.42 20.49 -19.75
CA ALA A 274 -15.41 19.03 -19.79
C ALA A 274 -16.46 18.52 -18.81
N GLN A 275 -17.22 17.55 -19.24
CA GLN A 275 -18.39 17.01 -18.56
C GLN A 275 -18.10 16.59 -17.13
N SER A 276 -18.89 17.08 -16.21
CA SER A 276 -18.86 16.76 -14.79
C SER A 276 -19.11 15.26 -14.55
N VAL A 277 -18.09 14.56 -14.05
CA VAL A 277 -18.24 13.30 -13.36
C VAL A 277 -18.68 13.64 -11.94
N PRO A 278 -19.86 13.18 -11.46
CA PRO A 278 -20.29 13.46 -10.10
C PRO A 278 -19.46 12.64 -9.12
N GLY A 279 -18.76 13.26 -8.19
CA GLY A 279 -18.18 12.52 -7.08
C GLY A 279 -16.91 13.05 -6.41
N THR A 280 -16.61 14.34 -6.41
CA THR A 280 -15.38 14.87 -5.80
C THR A 280 -15.62 15.92 -4.73
N ARG A 281 -16.43 15.61 -3.70
CA ARG A 281 -16.50 16.50 -2.51
C ARG A 281 -16.47 15.81 -1.14
N ASP A 282 -16.35 14.47 -1.07
CA ASP A 282 -16.54 13.74 0.20
C ASP A 282 -15.31 13.02 0.76
N SER A 283 -14.10 13.27 0.25
CA SER A 283 -12.90 12.48 0.64
C SER A 283 -12.34 12.79 2.04
N ILE A 284 -12.81 13.82 2.74
CA ILE A 284 -12.39 14.15 4.13
C ILE A 284 -13.39 13.60 5.17
N GLN A 285 -14.55 13.10 4.76
CA GLN A 285 -15.60 12.63 5.67
C GLN A 285 -15.51 11.16 6.08
N HIS A 286 -14.42 10.45 5.78
CA HIS A 286 -14.31 9.02 6.10
C HIS A 286 -13.89 8.70 7.55
N LEU A 287 -13.53 9.70 8.34
CA LEU A 287 -13.41 9.61 9.78
C LEU A 287 -14.57 10.40 10.40
N GLN A 288 -15.72 9.77 10.59
CA GLN A 288 -16.87 10.43 11.21
C GLN A 288 -16.94 10.04 12.69
N GLN A 289 -17.23 11.03 13.54
CA GLN A 289 -17.72 10.74 14.89
C GLN A 289 -19.06 9.97 14.78
N ALA A 290 -19.19 8.93 15.58
CA ALA A 290 -20.29 7.95 15.51
C ALA A 290 -21.68 8.51 15.81
N ASP A 291 -21.82 9.80 16.10
CA ASP A 291 -23.07 10.45 16.42
C ASP A 291 -23.80 10.94 15.17
N ASN A 292 -24.85 10.23 14.77
CA ASN A 292 -25.89 10.55 13.79
C ASN A 292 -25.78 10.06 12.34
N ALA A 293 -24.86 9.21 11.95
CA ALA A 293 -24.70 8.87 10.52
C ALA A 293 -25.31 7.53 10.08
N GLY A 294 -26.13 6.87 10.91
CA GLY A 294 -26.75 5.58 10.54
C GLY A 294 -25.81 4.38 10.66
N TYR A 295 -24.73 4.50 11.42
CA TYR A 295 -23.79 3.41 11.73
C TYR A 295 -24.07 2.80 13.10
N CYS A 296 -23.53 1.58 13.32
CA CYS A 296 -23.65 0.91 14.60
C CYS A 296 -22.93 1.71 15.72
N PRO A 297 -23.60 2.09 16.81
CA PRO A 297 -23.01 2.90 17.88
C PRO A 297 -21.94 2.14 18.69
N HIS A 298 -21.75 0.85 18.46
CA HIS A 298 -20.75 0.02 19.10
C HIS A 298 -19.58 -0.34 18.18
N LEU A 299 -19.52 0.25 16.97
CA LEU A 299 -18.37 0.16 16.10
C LEU A 299 -17.44 1.32 16.42
N GLY A 300 -16.13 1.06 16.50
CA GLY A 300 -15.12 2.09 16.73
C GLY A 300 -13.73 1.55 16.45
N LEU A 301 -12.72 2.39 16.51
CA LEU A 301 -11.32 1.95 16.46
C LEU A 301 -10.91 1.33 17.81
N GLY A 302 -9.83 0.55 17.82
CA GLY A 302 -9.37 -0.16 19.03
C GLY A 302 -9.14 0.77 20.21
N ASP A 303 -8.52 1.92 19.94
CA ASP A 303 -8.12 2.90 20.94
C ASP A 303 -9.03 4.15 20.97
N ASP A 304 -9.94 4.25 20.01
CA ASP A 304 -10.93 5.33 19.90
C ASP A 304 -12.31 4.77 19.50
N PRO A 305 -13.18 4.47 20.49
CA PRO A 305 -14.51 3.92 20.22
C PRO A 305 -15.47 4.86 19.50
N GLN A 306 -15.16 6.15 19.40
CA GLN A 306 -16.03 7.15 18.77
C GLN A 306 -15.68 7.41 17.30
N THR A 307 -14.51 6.96 16.85
CA THR A 307 -14.07 7.08 15.45
C THR A 307 -14.23 5.75 14.73
N ILE A 308 -14.73 5.77 13.50
CA ILE A 308 -14.91 4.59 12.65
C ILE A 308 -14.34 4.84 11.24
N HIS A 309 -13.94 3.76 10.56
CA HIS A 309 -13.86 3.80 9.10
C HIS A 309 -15.26 3.61 8.52
N ALA A 310 -15.68 4.49 7.64
CA ALA A 310 -16.99 4.44 6.96
C ALA A 310 -17.08 3.31 5.90
N TYR A 311 -16.10 2.43 5.85
CA TYR A 311 -16.02 1.24 5.00
C TYR A 311 -15.57 0.04 5.85
N PRO A 312 -15.82 -1.24 5.41
CA PRO A 312 -15.39 -2.42 6.14
C PRO A 312 -13.87 -2.45 6.31
N SER A 313 -13.39 -2.48 7.55
CA SER A 313 -11.97 -2.39 7.89
C SER A 313 -11.60 -3.32 9.04
N ALA A 314 -10.38 -3.88 9.02
CA ALA A 314 -9.82 -4.64 10.14
C ALA A 314 -9.58 -3.75 11.39
N TRP A 315 -9.56 -2.44 11.22
CA TRP A 315 -9.41 -1.46 12.31
C TRP A 315 -10.71 -1.18 13.04
N ASN A 316 -11.85 -1.33 12.36
CA ASN A 316 -13.17 -1.24 12.99
C ASN A 316 -13.34 -2.38 14.00
N LYS A 317 -13.58 -2.06 15.24
CA LYS A 317 -13.77 -3.00 16.34
C LYS A 317 -15.20 -2.95 16.86
N CYS A 318 -15.75 -4.11 17.21
CA CYS A 318 -17.03 -4.21 17.88
C CYS A 318 -16.83 -4.09 19.40
N HIS A 319 -17.14 -2.93 19.96
CA HIS A 319 -17.06 -2.66 21.42
C HIS A 319 -18.23 -3.31 22.21
N ARG A 320 -19.20 -3.90 21.51
CA ARG A 320 -20.23 -4.76 22.11
C ARG A 320 -19.72 -6.17 22.40
N ALA A 321 -18.69 -6.60 21.70
CA ALA A 321 -18.06 -7.91 21.92
C ALA A 321 -17.14 -7.89 23.13
N SER A 322 -17.01 -9.03 23.80
CA SER A 322 -16.04 -9.25 24.88
C SER A 322 -15.27 -10.56 24.59
N PRO A 323 -13.97 -10.52 24.30
CA PRO A 323 -13.15 -9.31 24.12
C PRO A 323 -13.56 -8.51 22.89
N THR A 324 -13.17 -7.22 22.86
CA THR A 324 -13.36 -6.34 21.70
C THR A 324 -12.58 -6.87 20.51
N VAL A 325 -13.27 -7.18 19.43
CA VAL A 325 -12.69 -7.79 18.21
C VAL A 325 -13.25 -7.15 16.95
N SER A 326 -12.52 -7.28 15.84
CA SER A 326 -13.01 -6.84 14.53
C SER A 326 -14.03 -7.84 13.98
N PRO A 327 -15.24 -7.40 13.61
CA PRO A 327 -16.14 -8.22 12.81
C PRO A 327 -15.55 -8.45 11.41
N ASN A 328 -15.94 -9.55 10.73
CA ASN A 328 -15.53 -9.76 9.34
C ASN A 328 -16.13 -8.68 8.40
N TYR A 329 -15.52 -8.51 7.23
CA TYR A 329 -15.90 -7.44 6.29
C TYR A 329 -17.38 -7.50 5.88
N ASN A 330 -17.92 -8.70 5.62
CA ASN A 330 -19.32 -8.87 5.24
C ASN A 330 -20.26 -8.43 6.38
N HIS A 331 -19.94 -8.78 7.63
CA HIS A 331 -20.74 -8.37 8.78
C HIS A 331 -20.69 -6.85 8.98
N GLN A 332 -19.52 -6.25 8.80
CA GLN A 332 -19.38 -4.79 8.86
C GLN A 332 -20.24 -4.11 7.79
N GLN A 333 -20.15 -4.60 6.54
CA GLN A 333 -20.87 -4.02 5.41
C GLN A 333 -22.40 -4.15 5.56
N ILE A 334 -22.88 -5.30 6.02
CA ILE A 334 -24.33 -5.56 6.16
C ILE A 334 -24.91 -4.81 7.36
N TYR A 335 -24.20 -4.77 8.48
CA TYR A 335 -24.76 -4.30 9.74
C TYR A 335 -24.04 -3.10 10.34
N CYS A 336 -22.68 -3.13 10.43
CA CYS A 336 -21.98 -2.18 11.29
C CYS A 336 -21.92 -0.76 10.69
N ILE A 337 -21.71 -0.67 9.38
CA ILE A 337 -21.60 0.59 8.63
C ILE A 337 -22.80 0.82 7.70
N SER A 338 -23.92 0.25 8.02
CA SER A 338 -25.17 0.39 7.27
C SER A 338 -26.30 0.85 8.18
N LYS A 339 -27.39 1.32 7.57
CA LYS A 339 -28.63 1.68 8.29
C LYS A 339 -29.28 0.48 8.96
N ASP A 340 -28.93 -0.73 8.57
CA ASP A 340 -29.47 -2.00 9.07
C ASP A 340 -28.77 -2.51 10.33
N TYR A 341 -27.90 -1.70 10.96
CA TYR A 341 -27.14 -2.09 12.16
C TYR A 341 -28.03 -2.62 13.30
N ARG A 342 -29.30 -2.19 13.38
CA ARG A 342 -30.27 -2.65 14.37
C ARG A 342 -30.62 -4.14 14.23
N ALA A 343 -30.43 -4.70 13.03
CA ALA A 343 -30.64 -6.13 12.76
C ALA A 343 -29.42 -7.00 13.17
N CYS A 344 -28.30 -6.39 13.58
CA CYS A 344 -27.09 -7.08 13.97
C CYS A 344 -27.35 -8.11 15.08
N PRO A 345 -26.94 -9.38 14.91
CA PRO A 345 -27.14 -10.42 15.91
C PRO A 345 -26.54 -10.09 17.29
N MET A 346 -25.47 -9.29 17.34
CA MET A 346 -24.82 -8.87 18.58
C MET A 346 -25.65 -7.85 19.36
N LEU A 347 -26.45 -7.02 18.69
CA LEU A 347 -27.34 -6.06 19.37
C LEU A 347 -28.56 -6.73 20.01
N ARG A 348 -28.97 -7.89 19.52
CA ARG A 348 -30.10 -8.66 20.08
C ARG A 348 -29.75 -9.35 21.41
N LYS A 349 -28.47 -9.44 21.75
CA LYS A 349 -28.05 -10.02 23.04
C LYS A 349 -28.17 -8.99 24.17
N SER A 350 -28.69 -9.40 25.32
CA SER A 350 -28.90 -8.52 26.47
C SER A 350 -27.63 -8.06 27.17
N SER A 351 -26.51 -8.76 26.99
CA SER A 351 -25.22 -8.46 27.59
C SER A 351 -24.07 -8.54 26.61
N LYS A 352 -22.88 -8.02 26.98
CA LYS A 352 -21.64 -8.24 26.22
C LYS A 352 -21.39 -9.74 26.09
N ALA A 353 -21.21 -10.23 24.89
CA ALA A 353 -20.94 -11.64 24.61
C ALA A 353 -19.78 -11.77 23.64
N SER A 354 -19.16 -12.95 23.60
CA SER A 354 -18.14 -13.23 22.58
C SER A 354 -18.77 -13.15 21.17
N LEU A 355 -18.07 -12.51 20.25
CA LEU A 355 -18.48 -12.54 18.85
C LEU A 355 -18.37 -13.97 18.32
N PRO A 356 -19.41 -14.55 17.68
CA PRO A 356 -19.35 -15.87 17.06
C PRO A 356 -18.15 -16.00 16.12
N SER A 357 -17.56 -17.19 16.01
CA SER A 357 -16.33 -17.43 15.24
C SER A 357 -16.50 -17.14 13.75
N ASP A 358 -17.66 -17.39 13.20
CA ASP A 358 -18.06 -17.10 11.81
C ASP A 358 -18.21 -15.58 11.51
N LEU A 359 -18.43 -14.78 12.55
CA LEU A 359 -18.58 -13.32 12.45
C LEU A 359 -17.28 -12.56 12.79
N ARG A 360 -16.23 -13.24 13.24
CA ARG A 360 -14.93 -12.61 13.53
C ARG A 360 -14.14 -12.40 12.24
N ALA A 361 -13.35 -11.31 12.20
CA ALA A 361 -12.21 -11.27 11.29
C ALA A 361 -11.23 -12.39 11.68
N PRO A 362 -10.50 -13.00 10.71
CA PRO A 362 -9.71 -14.21 10.96
C PRO A 362 -8.80 -14.11 12.18
N LEU A 363 -8.76 -15.19 12.90
CA LEU A 363 -8.49 -15.54 14.29
C LEU A 363 -7.24 -15.04 14.99
N ASP A 364 -7.38 -15.04 16.32
CA ASP A 364 -6.42 -14.84 17.39
C ASP A 364 -5.42 -16.02 17.52
N ARG A 365 -4.33 -15.71 18.21
CA ARG A 365 -2.99 -16.29 18.29
C ARG A 365 -2.83 -17.69 18.84
N SER A 366 -3.65 -18.10 19.80
CA SER A 366 -3.37 -19.28 20.64
C SER A 366 -3.64 -20.63 19.96
N GLU A 367 -4.68 -20.70 19.14
CA GLU A 367 -5.07 -21.93 18.45
C GLU A 367 -4.13 -22.28 17.28
N LEU A 368 -3.62 -21.26 16.56
CA LEU A 368 -2.66 -21.46 15.49
C LEU A 368 -1.28 -21.92 15.99
N LEU A 369 -0.83 -21.46 17.16
CA LEU A 369 0.44 -21.85 17.76
C LEU A 369 0.49 -23.34 18.13
N GLN A 370 -0.62 -23.91 18.59
CA GLN A 370 -0.70 -25.32 18.94
C GLN A 370 -0.64 -26.22 17.69
N TYR A 371 -1.35 -25.84 16.62
CA TYR A 371 -1.37 -26.56 15.35
C TYR A 371 0.04 -26.60 14.72
N PHE A 372 0.78 -25.49 14.77
CA PHE A 372 2.13 -25.37 14.19
C PHE A 372 3.21 -26.11 14.98
N LYS A 373 3.16 -26.08 16.31
CA LYS A 373 4.10 -26.87 17.13
C LYS A 373 4.03 -28.35 16.75
N ASN A 374 2.84 -28.85 16.47
CA ASN A 374 2.63 -30.23 16.07
C ASN A 374 3.12 -30.54 14.65
N TRP A 375 2.96 -29.61 13.71
CA TRP A 375 3.41 -29.76 12.33
C TRP A 375 4.94 -29.71 12.18
N ILE A 376 5.62 -28.78 12.88
CA ILE A 376 7.09 -28.71 12.91
C ILE A 376 7.67 -29.99 13.51
N ARG A 377 7.09 -30.54 14.59
CA ARG A 377 7.54 -31.79 15.18
C ARG A 377 7.38 -32.97 14.20
N ALA A 378 6.37 -32.96 13.36
CA ALA A 378 6.12 -34.02 12.37
C ALA A 378 7.02 -33.92 11.11
N LYS A 379 7.73 -32.79 10.88
CA LYS A 379 8.64 -32.64 9.73
C LYS A 379 10.13 -32.59 10.08
N ILE A 380 10.48 -32.50 11.37
CA ILE A 380 11.87 -32.52 11.88
C ILE A 380 12.21 -33.89 12.49
N SER A 381 11.23 -34.75 12.73
CA SER A 381 11.40 -36.19 12.98
C SER A 381 11.32 -36.98 11.66
#